data_a5e6d6039bc896c5c603aed6561ee3c8
#
_entry.id   a5e6d6039bc896c5c603aed6561ee3c8
#
_cell.length_a   1.000
_cell.length_b   1.000
_cell.length_c   1.000
_cell.angle_alpha   90.00
_cell.angle_beta   90.00
_cell.angle_gamma   90.00
#
_symmetry.space_group_name_H-M   'P 1'
#
loop_
_entity.id
_entity.type
_entity.pdbx_description
1 polymer ?
#
loop_
_entity_poly.entity_id
_entity_poly.type
_entity_poly.pdbx_seq_one_letter_code
_entity_poly.pdbx_strand_id
1 'polypeptide(L)'
;MVIAGVLKRQVQEAASLGADQIVATDDEKSMANLPELDAVADVVNGKTAEKLIAKVKRGGVFASVLGAPQNAKDFPFVKVVPVYASPDAKILLYMAQAVKAGKLKIPIGRKLPLKDAEQGHATVAKGGAGKLLLVVDKE
;
A
#
# COMPACT_ATOMS: atom_id res chain seq x y z
N MET A 1 -14.49 1.48 9.59
CA MET A 1 -13.86 2.68 8.98
C MET A 1 -12.49 2.29 8.46
N VAL A 2 -12.20 2.62 7.21
CA VAL A 2 -10.91 2.37 6.53
C VAL A 2 -10.22 3.70 6.29
N ILE A 3 -8.99 3.83 6.79
CA ILE A 3 -8.14 5.01 6.58
C ILE A 3 -7.01 4.62 5.62
N ALA A 4 -6.90 5.28 4.48
CA ALA A 4 -5.80 5.07 3.54
C ALA A 4 -4.64 6.02 3.86
N GLY A 5 -3.48 5.45 4.20
CA GLY A 5 -2.22 6.18 4.34
C GLY A 5 -1.49 6.27 3.00
N VAL A 6 -1.31 7.47 2.47
CA VAL A 6 -0.67 7.72 1.17
C VAL A 6 0.28 8.92 1.24
N LEU A 7 1.10 9.13 0.24
CA LEU A 7 1.86 10.37 0.13
C LEU A 7 0.94 11.55 -0.24
N LYS A 8 1.27 12.76 0.22
CA LYS A 8 0.47 13.98 -0.03
C LYS A 8 0.10 14.15 -1.50
N ARG A 9 1.00 13.85 -2.43
CA ARG A 9 0.76 13.89 -3.88
C ARG A 9 -0.26 12.88 -4.40
N GLN A 10 -0.57 11.83 -3.63
CA GLN A 10 -1.47 10.73 -4.00
C GLN A 10 -2.87 10.87 -3.37
N VAL A 11 -3.09 11.87 -2.53
CA VAL A 11 -4.36 12.05 -1.80
C VAL A 11 -5.55 12.13 -2.75
N GLN A 12 -5.42 12.88 -3.84
CA GLN A 12 -6.50 13.04 -4.81
C GLN A 12 -6.83 11.72 -5.55
N GLU A 13 -5.81 10.96 -5.91
CA GLU A 13 -5.98 9.65 -6.53
C GLU A 13 -6.63 8.66 -5.55
N ALA A 14 -6.14 8.61 -4.31
CA ALA A 14 -6.64 7.72 -3.27
C ALA A 14 -8.11 7.99 -2.92
N ALA A 15 -8.58 9.25 -3.02
CA ALA A 15 -9.98 9.61 -2.79
C ALA A 15 -10.95 8.86 -3.70
N SER A 16 -10.52 8.47 -4.90
CA SER A 16 -11.35 7.70 -5.86
C SER A 16 -11.42 6.21 -5.56
N LEU A 17 -10.63 5.71 -4.59
CA LEU A 17 -10.47 4.28 -4.33
C LEU A 17 -11.38 3.74 -3.21
N GLY A 18 -12.16 4.61 -2.55
CA GLY A 18 -13.24 4.21 -1.64
C GLY A 18 -12.82 4.05 -0.18
N ALA A 19 -11.71 4.64 0.27
CA ALA A 19 -11.41 4.76 1.69
C ALA A 19 -12.34 5.79 2.35
N ASP A 20 -12.70 5.55 3.63
CA ASP A 20 -13.55 6.49 4.40
C ASP A 20 -12.79 7.77 4.75
N GLN A 21 -11.47 7.67 4.95
CA GLN A 21 -10.59 8.79 5.24
C GLN A 21 -9.22 8.58 4.57
N ILE A 22 -8.54 9.67 4.27
CA ILE A 22 -7.19 9.64 3.69
C ILE A 22 -6.26 10.47 4.57
N VAL A 23 -5.07 9.93 4.81
CA VAL A 23 -4.01 10.58 5.60
C VAL A 23 -2.74 10.67 4.76
N ALA A 24 -2.17 11.86 4.68
CA ALA A 24 -0.86 12.07 4.08
C ALA A 24 0.23 11.63 5.07
N THR A 25 0.92 10.53 4.78
CA THR A 25 1.93 9.94 5.69
C THR A 25 3.24 10.71 5.72
N ASP A 26 3.48 11.58 4.75
CA ASP A 26 4.60 12.52 4.65
C ASP A 26 4.27 13.93 5.18
N ASP A 27 3.06 14.12 5.76
CA ASP A 27 2.64 15.36 6.42
C ASP A 27 2.50 15.13 7.93
N GLU A 28 3.31 15.83 8.71
CA GLU A 28 3.36 15.62 10.18
C GLU A 28 2.04 15.99 10.87
N LYS A 29 1.34 17.03 10.39
CA LYS A 29 0.05 17.43 10.95
C LYS A 29 -1.02 16.37 10.69
N SER A 30 -1.05 15.82 9.46
CA SER A 30 -1.96 14.73 9.10
C SER A 30 -1.70 13.49 9.97
N MET A 31 -0.44 13.13 10.18
CA MET A 31 -0.06 12.00 11.02
C MET A 31 -0.35 12.24 12.50
N ALA A 32 -0.17 13.45 13.00
CA ALA A 32 -0.47 13.79 14.39
C ALA A 32 -1.98 13.64 14.69
N ASN A 33 -2.83 14.06 13.74
CA ASN A 33 -4.28 13.99 13.86
C ASN A 33 -4.88 12.59 13.58
N LEU A 34 -4.05 11.61 13.21
CA LEU A 34 -4.50 10.24 13.02
C LEU A 34 -5.00 9.68 14.35
N PRO A 35 -6.25 9.16 14.40
CA PRO A 35 -6.78 8.55 15.62
C PRO A 35 -6.04 7.26 15.97
N GLU A 36 -6.31 6.72 17.14
CA GLU A 36 -5.87 5.36 17.46
C GLU A 36 -6.50 4.34 16.52
N LEU A 37 -5.69 3.37 16.08
CA LEU A 37 -6.05 2.37 15.08
C LEU A 37 -6.27 1.00 15.70
N ASP A 38 -7.31 0.31 15.31
CA ASP A 38 -7.53 -1.09 15.69
C ASP A 38 -6.55 -2.02 14.99
N ALA A 39 -6.23 -1.71 13.73
CA ALA A 39 -5.27 -2.46 12.93
C ALA A 39 -4.59 -1.60 11.88
N VAL A 40 -3.39 -2.01 11.49
CA VAL A 40 -2.63 -1.46 10.36
C VAL A 40 -2.29 -2.58 9.38
N ALA A 41 -2.54 -2.36 8.09
CA ALA A 41 -2.02 -3.17 7.00
C ALA A 41 -0.91 -2.38 6.28
N ASP A 42 0.34 -2.73 6.56
CA ASP A 42 1.51 -2.02 6.05
C ASP A 42 2.10 -2.70 4.82
N VAL A 43 2.34 -1.91 3.78
CA VAL A 43 2.97 -2.32 2.53
C VAL A 43 4.15 -1.40 2.14
N VAL A 44 4.59 -0.54 3.06
CA VAL A 44 5.59 0.51 2.80
C VAL A 44 6.85 0.35 3.64
N ASN A 45 6.68 -0.04 4.93
CA ASN A 45 7.74 -0.15 5.95
C ASN A 45 8.46 1.19 6.25
N GLY A 46 9.64 1.12 6.89
CA GLY A 46 10.47 2.26 7.24
C GLY A 46 9.83 3.20 8.25
N LYS A 47 10.19 4.48 8.18
CA LYS A 47 9.73 5.51 9.14
C LYS A 47 8.21 5.67 9.21
N THR A 48 7.51 5.39 8.11
CA THR A 48 6.04 5.42 8.09
C THR A 48 5.46 4.31 8.96
N ALA A 49 5.98 3.10 8.84
CA ALA A 49 5.57 1.95 9.67
C ALA A 49 5.87 2.19 11.15
N GLU A 50 7.04 2.79 11.47
CA GLU A 50 7.41 3.16 12.83
C GLU A 50 6.45 4.16 13.48
N LYS A 51 5.98 5.15 12.70
CA LYS A 51 4.98 6.12 13.15
C LYS A 51 3.60 5.48 13.31
N LEU A 52 3.22 4.57 12.39
CA LEU A 52 1.90 3.94 12.41
C LEU A 52 1.74 2.92 13.53
N ILE A 53 2.78 2.12 13.88
CA ILE A 53 2.68 1.18 14.99
C ILE A 53 2.42 1.90 16.31
N ALA A 54 2.96 3.11 16.49
CA ALA A 54 2.72 3.94 17.66
C ALA A 54 1.26 4.42 17.81
N LYS A 55 0.48 4.34 16.72
CA LYS A 55 -0.95 4.70 16.71
C LYS A 55 -1.87 3.49 16.90
N VAL A 56 -1.32 2.28 16.96
CA VAL A 56 -2.12 1.07 17.16
C VAL A 56 -2.48 0.93 18.63
N LYS A 57 -3.75 0.69 18.91
CA LYS A 57 -4.28 0.46 20.26
C LYS A 57 -3.63 -0.76 20.93
N ARG A 58 -3.63 -0.78 22.25
CA ARG A 58 -3.29 -2.01 23.00
C ARG A 58 -4.19 -3.16 22.54
N GLY A 59 -3.58 -4.30 22.23
CA GLY A 59 -4.29 -5.48 21.70
C GLY A 59 -4.62 -5.38 20.20
N GLY A 60 -4.29 -4.27 19.55
CA GLY A 60 -4.44 -4.11 18.11
C GLY A 60 -3.42 -4.90 17.29
N VAL A 61 -3.56 -4.86 15.97
CA VAL A 61 -2.75 -5.66 15.02
C VAL A 61 -1.98 -4.75 14.07
N PHE A 62 -0.70 -5.06 13.88
CA PHE A 62 0.12 -4.47 12.83
C PHE A 62 0.56 -5.58 11.87
N ALA A 63 -0.06 -5.67 10.70
CA ALA A 63 0.28 -6.64 9.66
C ALA A 63 1.15 -5.98 8.57
N SER A 64 2.28 -6.60 8.20
CA SER A 64 3.18 -6.06 7.17
C SER A 64 3.68 -7.14 6.23
N VAL A 65 3.74 -6.81 4.95
CA VAL A 65 4.36 -7.65 3.90
C VAL A 65 5.87 -7.46 3.82
N LEU A 66 6.43 -6.47 4.54
CA LEU A 66 7.86 -6.12 4.55
C LEU A 66 8.53 -6.39 5.92
N GLY A 67 7.82 -7.05 6.83
CA GLY A 67 8.32 -7.39 8.15
C GLY A 67 7.96 -6.36 9.25
N ALA A 68 8.44 -6.62 10.45
CA ALA A 68 8.19 -5.77 11.60
C ALA A 68 8.89 -4.40 11.47
N PRO A 69 8.27 -3.29 11.92
CA PRO A 69 8.94 -2.02 12.07
C PRO A 69 10.13 -2.13 13.05
N GLN A 70 11.16 -1.30 12.88
CA GLN A 70 12.36 -1.37 13.73
C GLN A 70 12.06 -1.13 15.21
N ASN A 71 11.10 -0.25 15.50
CA ASN A 71 10.65 0.09 16.85
C ASN A 71 9.52 -0.82 17.39
N ALA A 72 9.24 -1.96 16.74
CA ALA A 72 8.15 -2.86 17.17
C ALA A 72 8.29 -3.35 18.62
N LYS A 73 9.54 -3.46 19.12
CA LYS A 73 9.84 -3.87 20.51
C LYS A 73 9.32 -2.86 21.55
N ASP A 74 9.16 -1.60 21.17
CA ASP A 74 8.66 -0.53 22.06
C ASP A 74 7.13 -0.64 22.25
N PHE A 75 6.47 -1.46 21.44
CA PHE A 75 5.01 -1.67 21.44
C PHE A 75 4.63 -3.14 21.72
N PRO A 76 5.02 -3.71 22.88
CA PRO A 76 4.83 -5.15 23.17
C PRO A 76 3.35 -5.58 23.23
N PHE A 77 2.43 -4.61 23.31
CA PHE A 77 1.00 -4.85 23.36
C PHE A 77 0.33 -4.86 21.97
N VAL A 78 1.08 -4.56 20.92
CA VAL A 78 0.62 -4.63 19.53
C VAL A 78 1.03 -5.99 18.96
N LYS A 79 0.05 -6.72 18.40
CA LYS A 79 0.35 -7.97 17.72
C LYS A 79 0.92 -7.69 16.34
N VAL A 80 2.22 -7.90 16.16
CA VAL A 80 2.88 -7.78 14.84
C VAL A 80 2.74 -9.09 14.09
N VAL A 81 2.19 -9.04 12.86
CA VAL A 81 1.94 -10.20 12.01
C VAL A 81 2.67 -10.03 10.68
N PRO A 82 3.71 -10.83 10.40
CA PRO A 82 4.29 -10.86 9.07
C PRO A 82 3.32 -11.52 8.08
N VAL A 83 3.13 -10.90 6.92
CA VAL A 83 2.27 -11.42 5.86
C VAL A 83 3.16 -11.89 4.71
N TYR A 84 3.12 -13.19 4.44
CA TYR A 84 3.87 -13.80 3.35
C TYR A 84 2.91 -14.12 2.19
N ALA A 85 3.29 -13.72 0.99
CA ALA A 85 2.56 -14.12 -0.20
C ALA A 85 2.89 -15.58 -0.53
N SER A 86 1.85 -16.38 -0.78
CA SER A 86 1.98 -17.72 -1.36
C SER A 86 1.23 -17.78 -2.68
N PRO A 87 1.77 -18.47 -3.71
CA PRO A 87 1.06 -18.63 -4.97
C PRO A 87 -0.25 -19.40 -4.77
N ASP A 88 -1.37 -18.80 -5.12
CA ASP A 88 -2.69 -19.41 -5.09
C ASP A 88 -3.50 -19.01 -6.33
N ALA A 89 -3.72 -19.97 -7.21
CA ALA A 89 -4.44 -19.75 -8.47
C ALA A 89 -5.90 -19.34 -8.27
N LYS A 90 -6.55 -19.80 -7.18
CA LYS A 90 -7.94 -19.44 -6.89
C LYS A 90 -8.04 -17.99 -6.43
N ILE A 91 -7.13 -17.55 -5.56
CA ILE A 91 -7.05 -16.15 -5.12
C ILE A 91 -6.75 -15.25 -6.31
N LEU A 92 -5.79 -15.63 -7.17
CA LEU A 92 -5.45 -14.86 -8.35
C LEU A 92 -6.64 -14.73 -9.31
N LEU A 93 -7.37 -15.83 -9.56
CA LEU A 93 -8.59 -15.82 -10.37
C LEU A 93 -9.67 -14.92 -9.76
N TYR A 94 -9.88 -15.00 -8.44
CA TYR A 94 -10.82 -14.14 -7.73
C TYR A 94 -10.47 -12.67 -7.90
N MET A 95 -9.19 -12.30 -7.73
CA MET A 95 -8.72 -10.93 -7.94
C MET A 95 -8.95 -10.46 -9.38
N ALA A 96 -8.65 -11.29 -10.38
CA ALA A 96 -8.88 -10.98 -11.79
C ALA A 96 -10.37 -10.74 -12.08
N GLN A 97 -11.26 -11.57 -11.52
CA GLN A 97 -12.71 -11.40 -11.64
C GLN A 97 -13.19 -10.12 -10.94
N ALA A 98 -12.61 -9.76 -9.78
CA ALA A 98 -12.93 -8.53 -9.09
C ALA A 98 -12.53 -7.29 -9.90
N VAL A 99 -11.38 -7.32 -10.60
CA VAL A 99 -10.96 -6.26 -11.53
C VAL A 99 -11.94 -6.19 -12.70
N LYS A 100 -12.29 -7.32 -13.32
CA LYS A 100 -13.26 -7.37 -14.44
C LYS A 100 -14.62 -6.82 -14.04
N ALA A 101 -15.06 -7.07 -12.81
CA ALA A 101 -16.33 -6.59 -12.26
C ALA A 101 -16.29 -5.12 -11.76
N GLY A 102 -15.13 -4.44 -11.87
CA GLY A 102 -14.95 -3.08 -11.36
C GLY A 102 -14.91 -2.95 -9.83
N LYS A 103 -14.91 -4.06 -9.09
CA LYS A 103 -14.82 -4.09 -7.62
C LYS A 103 -13.40 -3.85 -7.11
N LEU A 104 -12.38 -4.19 -7.89
CA LEU A 104 -10.98 -3.91 -7.62
C LEU A 104 -10.44 -3.02 -8.75
N LYS A 105 -9.93 -1.85 -8.39
CA LYS A 105 -9.33 -0.91 -9.33
C LYS A 105 -7.81 -1.02 -9.23
N ILE A 106 -7.16 -1.22 -10.37
CA ILE A 106 -5.70 -1.19 -10.48
C ILE A 106 -5.35 0.01 -11.38
N PRO A 107 -4.90 1.12 -10.83
CA PRO A 107 -4.51 2.29 -11.61
C PRO A 107 -3.33 1.95 -12.53
N ILE A 108 -3.56 1.98 -13.85
CA ILE A 108 -2.52 1.80 -14.87
C ILE A 108 -2.07 3.20 -15.29
N GLY A 109 -0.88 3.60 -14.85
CA GLY A 109 -0.34 4.93 -15.15
C GLY A 109 0.27 5.01 -16.54
N ARG A 110 0.95 3.94 -17.00
CA ARG A 110 1.63 3.93 -18.29
C ARG A 110 1.77 2.52 -18.87
N LYS A 111 1.76 2.44 -20.20
CA LYS A 111 2.13 1.24 -20.96
C LYS A 111 3.39 1.56 -21.76
N LEU A 112 4.36 0.66 -21.73
CA LEU A 112 5.61 0.75 -22.49
C LEU A 112 5.84 -0.55 -23.23
N PRO A 113 6.46 -0.52 -24.43
CA PRO A 113 6.93 -1.75 -25.07
C PRO A 113 8.04 -2.39 -24.21
N LEU A 114 8.19 -3.71 -24.31
CA LEU A 114 9.15 -4.47 -23.49
C LEU A 114 10.59 -3.95 -23.66
N LYS A 115 10.98 -3.50 -24.85
CA LYS A 115 12.30 -2.90 -25.11
C LYS A 115 12.64 -1.68 -24.27
N ASP A 116 11.60 -0.98 -23.75
CA ASP A 116 11.76 0.23 -22.95
C ASP A 116 11.68 -0.09 -21.43
N ALA A 117 11.91 -1.36 -21.03
CA ALA A 117 11.84 -1.79 -19.63
C ALA A 117 12.76 -1.01 -18.69
N GLU A 118 13.96 -0.63 -19.14
CA GLU A 118 14.90 0.22 -18.39
C GLU A 118 14.28 1.57 -18.02
N GLN A 119 13.65 2.24 -19.00
CA GLN A 119 12.91 3.49 -18.77
C GLN A 119 11.75 3.27 -17.82
N GLY A 120 11.08 2.10 -17.91
CA GLY A 120 10.03 1.68 -17.00
C GLY A 120 10.51 1.62 -15.56
N HIS A 121 11.62 0.94 -15.30
CA HIS A 121 12.25 0.86 -13.98
C HIS A 121 12.62 2.23 -13.42
N ALA A 122 13.26 3.08 -14.22
CA ALA A 122 13.61 4.44 -13.82
C ALA A 122 12.37 5.29 -13.45
N THR A 123 11.26 5.09 -14.16
CA THR A 123 9.98 5.76 -13.88
C THR A 123 9.38 5.30 -12.56
N VAL A 124 9.34 3.99 -12.32
CA VAL A 124 8.80 3.42 -11.08
C VAL A 124 9.63 3.83 -9.87
N ALA A 125 10.95 3.86 -9.99
CA ALA A 125 11.86 4.29 -8.91
C ALA A 125 11.59 5.73 -8.44
N LYS A 126 11.16 6.63 -9.34
CA LYS A 126 10.75 8.00 -9.01
C LYS A 126 9.38 8.07 -8.32
N GLY A 127 8.59 7.01 -8.39
CA GLY A 127 7.25 6.89 -7.82
C GLY A 127 6.20 7.75 -8.52
N GLY A 128 4.93 7.52 -8.19
CA GLY A 128 3.82 8.39 -8.62
C GLY A 128 3.18 8.08 -9.96
N ALA A 129 3.59 7.01 -10.63
CA ALA A 129 3.09 6.70 -11.99
C ALA A 129 1.98 5.63 -12.03
N GLY A 130 1.45 5.19 -10.87
CA GLY A 130 0.56 4.02 -10.83
C GLY A 130 1.31 2.74 -11.23
N LYS A 131 0.60 1.71 -11.67
CA LYS A 131 1.20 0.51 -12.25
C LYS A 131 1.69 0.79 -13.66
N LEU A 132 2.93 0.41 -13.95
CA LEU A 132 3.50 0.46 -15.30
C LEU A 132 3.41 -0.93 -15.92
N LEU A 133 2.83 -1.02 -17.12
CA LEU A 133 2.73 -2.26 -17.86
C LEU A 133 3.78 -2.29 -18.98
N LEU A 134 4.53 -3.38 -19.03
CA LEU A 134 5.35 -3.71 -20.21
C LEU A 134 4.50 -4.54 -21.17
N VAL A 135 4.39 -4.09 -22.38
CA VAL A 135 3.61 -4.77 -23.44
C VAL A 135 4.60 -5.53 -24.32
N VAL A 136 4.34 -6.81 -24.46
CA VAL A 136 5.03 -7.64 -25.45
C VAL A 136 4.24 -7.51 -26.75
N ASP A 137 4.86 -6.95 -27.79
CA ASP A 137 4.25 -6.91 -29.11
C ASP A 137 4.03 -8.35 -29.57
N LYS A 138 2.82 -8.66 -30.01
CA LYS A 138 2.60 -9.89 -30.76
C LYS A 138 3.26 -9.70 -32.12
N GLU A 139 4.26 -10.52 -32.44
CA GLU A 139 4.76 -10.68 -33.80
C GLU A 139 3.62 -11.06 -34.74
#